data_95edd236f07d3ff7986ae530a7b70a8c
#
_entry.id   95edd236f07d3ff7986ae530a7b70a8c
#
_cell.length_a   1.000
_cell.length_b   1.000
_cell.length_c   1.000
_cell.angle_alpha   90.00
_cell.angle_beta   90.00
_cell.angle_gamma   90.00
#
_symmetry.space_group_name_H-M   'P 1'
#
loop_
_entity.id
_entity.type
_entity.pdbx_description
1 polymer ?
#
loop_
_entity_poly.entity_id
_entity_poly.type
_entity_poly.pdbx_seq_one_letter_code
_entity_poly.pdbx_strand_id
1 'polypeptide(L)'
;MRIVRYRRGQRPAAGVMVGEYVHELLAGPDRRPGRRIAPLGEVSLLAPCEPRTIVCAGSNYGSQIREKGRTWPSRPALFLKAPNAVAGPRAAIVCPAEVTRLEYEGELAVVIGRTARNVPESSYGAYVLGYTCANDVTAADWRADGQWARAKSSDTFCPLGPWIETEVPDPGALRLRTRVNGVTVQDASTSELVFGVGALVADVTRWFTLRPGDVLLTGSPSGVGPLKPGDEVAVEISGVGTLANPVIQGR
;
A
#
# COMPACT_ATOMS: atom_id res chain seq x y z
N MET A 1 -15.11 8.11 -2.23
CA MET A 1 -14.66 9.34 -1.50
C MET A 1 -13.19 9.18 -1.14
N ARG A 2 -12.35 10.20 -1.35
CA ARG A 2 -10.90 10.16 -1.13
C ARG A 2 -10.55 10.76 0.23
N ILE A 3 -10.15 9.94 1.17
CA ILE A 3 -9.70 10.36 2.51
C ILE A 3 -8.19 10.60 2.46
N VAL A 4 -7.75 11.78 2.88
CA VAL A 4 -6.35 12.20 2.92
C VAL A 4 -5.88 12.43 4.35
N ARG A 5 -4.61 12.15 4.61
CA ARG A 5 -3.87 12.75 5.73
C ARG A 5 -2.88 13.75 5.15
N TYR A 6 -2.81 14.91 5.76
CA TYR A 6 -1.99 16.00 5.26
C TYR A 6 -1.39 16.83 6.39
N ARG A 7 -0.37 17.59 6.05
CA ARG A 7 0.22 18.60 6.91
C ARG A 7 0.04 19.97 6.26
N ARG A 8 -0.49 20.90 7.05
CA ARG A 8 -0.49 22.33 6.77
C ARG A 8 -0.01 23.02 8.03
N GLY A 9 1.22 23.57 7.99
CA GLY A 9 1.93 23.98 9.22
C GLY A 9 2.50 22.78 9.97
N GLN A 10 2.47 22.79 11.30
CA GLN A 10 3.19 21.81 12.12
C GLN A 10 2.40 20.52 12.45
N ARG A 11 1.08 20.53 12.42
CA ARG A 11 0.25 19.40 12.86
C ARG A 11 -0.33 18.61 11.69
N PRO A 12 -0.29 17.27 11.75
CA PRO A 12 -1.02 16.45 10.81
C PRO A 12 -2.53 16.56 11.05
N ALA A 13 -3.30 16.46 9.97
CA ALA A 13 -4.75 16.44 10.00
C ALA A 13 -5.29 15.43 8.99
N ALA A 14 -6.54 15.00 9.21
CA ALA A 14 -7.30 14.23 8.25
C ALA A 14 -8.25 15.14 7.48
N GLY A 15 -8.53 14.81 6.23
CA GLY A 15 -9.45 15.52 5.37
C GLY A 15 -10.05 14.62 4.32
N VAL A 16 -10.91 15.20 3.51
CA VAL A 16 -11.51 14.54 2.35
C VAL A 16 -11.35 15.40 1.11
N MET A 17 -11.09 14.79 -0.02
CA MET A 17 -10.98 15.47 -1.31
C MET A 17 -12.36 15.73 -1.90
N VAL A 18 -12.62 16.98 -2.29
CA VAL A 18 -13.76 17.39 -3.13
C VAL A 18 -13.20 18.19 -4.31
N GLY A 19 -13.22 17.59 -5.49
CA GLY A 19 -12.47 18.13 -6.63
C GLY A 19 -10.98 18.19 -6.33
N GLU A 20 -10.37 19.36 -6.52
CA GLU A 20 -8.95 19.61 -6.24
C GLU A 20 -8.68 20.21 -4.85
N TYR A 21 -9.67 20.22 -3.97
CA TYR A 21 -9.56 20.84 -2.65
C TYR A 21 -9.64 19.81 -1.54
N VAL A 22 -8.85 20.03 -0.51
CA VAL A 22 -8.97 19.31 0.78
C VAL A 22 -10.03 20.04 1.62
N HIS A 23 -10.97 19.25 2.14
CA HIS A 23 -12.02 19.67 3.07
C HIS A 23 -11.82 19.00 4.42
N GLU A 24 -12.37 19.58 5.47
CA GLU A 24 -12.49 18.93 6.77
C GLU A 24 -13.22 17.60 6.60
N LEU A 25 -12.76 16.57 7.30
CA LEU A 25 -13.48 15.32 7.45
C LEU A 25 -14.30 15.40 8.73
N LEU A 26 -15.61 15.61 8.59
CA LEU A 26 -16.49 15.67 9.76
C LEU A 26 -16.62 14.28 10.38
N ALA A 27 -16.57 14.24 11.71
CA ALA A 27 -16.82 13.03 12.48
C ALA A 27 -18.27 12.61 12.33
N GLY A 28 -18.51 11.30 12.21
CA GLY A 28 -19.86 10.74 12.07
C GLY A 28 -19.86 9.49 11.20
N PRO A 29 -20.97 8.75 11.18
CA PRO A 29 -21.08 7.52 10.39
C PRO A 29 -20.92 7.79 8.89
N ASP A 30 -21.35 8.97 8.40
CA ASP A 30 -21.38 9.31 6.98
C ASP A 30 -20.09 9.96 6.46
N ARG A 31 -19.13 10.29 7.33
CA ARG A 31 -17.84 10.92 6.96
C ARG A 31 -17.97 12.02 5.91
N ARG A 32 -18.77 13.05 6.19
CA ARG A 32 -19.09 14.12 5.22
C ARG A 32 -17.97 15.15 5.10
N PRO A 33 -17.82 15.78 3.91
CA PRO A 33 -16.98 16.96 3.77
C PRO A 33 -17.52 18.12 4.61
N GLY A 34 -16.64 18.74 5.37
CA GLY A 34 -16.91 20.00 6.04
C GLY A 34 -16.38 21.20 5.27
N ARG A 35 -15.88 22.21 6.00
CA ARG A 35 -15.33 23.43 5.43
C ARG A 35 -14.13 23.12 4.52
N ARG A 36 -14.02 23.87 3.40
CA ARG A 36 -12.86 23.84 2.51
C ARG A 36 -11.62 24.36 3.25
N ILE A 37 -10.52 23.62 3.17
CA ILE A 37 -9.26 23.92 3.86
C ILE A 37 -8.24 24.58 2.92
N ALA A 38 -7.90 23.91 1.82
CA ALA A 38 -6.88 24.38 0.87
C ALA A 38 -6.95 23.59 -0.45
N PRO A 39 -6.38 24.11 -1.54
CA PRO A 39 -6.04 23.32 -2.71
C PRO A 39 -5.10 22.16 -2.33
N LEU A 40 -5.21 21.03 -3.01
CA LEU A 40 -4.35 19.86 -2.78
C LEU A 40 -2.85 20.20 -2.93
N GLY A 41 -2.51 21.07 -3.90
CA GLY A 41 -1.14 21.52 -4.14
C GLY A 41 -0.50 22.37 -3.02
N GLU A 42 -1.31 22.89 -2.10
CA GLU A 42 -0.85 23.70 -0.96
C GLU A 42 -0.67 22.91 0.34
N VAL A 43 -0.91 21.61 0.32
CA VAL A 43 -0.73 20.72 1.47
C VAL A 43 0.31 19.66 1.19
N SER A 44 1.06 19.26 2.21
CA SER A 44 1.92 18.09 2.12
C SER A 44 1.13 16.85 2.51
N LEU A 45 0.92 15.93 1.57
CA LEU A 45 0.28 14.65 1.86
C LEU A 45 1.18 13.80 2.75
N LEU A 46 0.56 13.09 3.69
CA LEU A 46 1.17 12.08 4.54
C LEU A 46 0.63 10.71 4.13
N ALA A 47 1.25 9.63 4.63
CA ALA A 47 0.63 8.31 4.52
C ALA A 47 -0.83 8.40 5.02
N PRO A 48 -1.80 7.86 4.25
CA PRO A 48 -3.21 8.13 4.51
C PRO A 48 -3.76 7.47 5.79
N CYS A 49 -2.99 6.55 6.37
CA CYS A 49 -3.24 5.94 7.69
C CYS A 49 -1.92 5.73 8.43
N GLU A 50 -2.02 5.42 9.73
CA GLU A 50 -0.92 5.03 10.62
C GLU A 50 -1.23 3.62 11.16
N PRO A 51 -0.92 2.57 10.38
CA PRO A 51 -1.23 1.21 10.78
C PRO A 51 -0.42 0.78 11.99
N ARG A 52 -1.04 0.02 12.88
CA ARG A 52 -0.35 -0.69 13.97
C ARG A 52 0.12 -2.07 13.50
N THR A 53 -0.61 -2.62 12.53
CA THR A 53 -0.32 -3.92 11.92
C THR A 53 -0.35 -3.76 10.40
N ILE A 54 0.69 -4.23 9.74
CA ILE A 54 0.78 -4.31 8.28
C ILE A 54 1.02 -5.78 7.94
N VAL A 55 -0.01 -6.43 7.40
CA VAL A 55 0.10 -7.82 6.91
C VAL A 55 0.28 -7.79 5.42
N CYS A 56 1.17 -8.63 4.89
CA CYS A 56 1.48 -8.69 3.48
C CYS A 56 1.30 -10.11 2.95
N ALA A 57 0.78 -10.24 1.74
CA ALA A 57 0.65 -11.50 1.03
C ALA A 57 1.79 -11.65 0.01
N GLY A 58 2.64 -12.64 0.21
CA GLY A 58 3.71 -12.99 -0.74
C GLY A 58 3.22 -13.93 -1.84
N SER A 59 3.79 -13.81 -3.06
CA SER A 59 3.50 -14.70 -4.20
C SER A 59 2.01 -14.85 -4.51
N ASN A 60 1.29 -13.73 -4.52
CA ASN A 60 -0.16 -13.72 -4.68
C ASN A 60 -0.64 -13.29 -6.09
N TYR A 61 0.26 -13.14 -7.05
CA TYR A 61 -0.10 -12.92 -8.46
C TYR A 61 0.32 -14.09 -9.32
N GLY A 62 -0.58 -14.56 -10.18
CA GLY A 62 -0.31 -15.67 -11.11
C GLY A 62 0.87 -15.36 -12.05
N SER A 63 0.99 -14.12 -12.52
CA SER A 63 2.12 -13.66 -13.33
C SER A 63 3.45 -13.79 -12.60
N GLN A 64 3.54 -13.38 -11.33
CA GLN A 64 4.77 -13.47 -10.53
C GLN A 64 5.14 -14.93 -10.22
N ILE A 65 4.14 -15.79 -9.95
CA ILE A 65 4.37 -17.23 -9.71
C ILE A 65 5.00 -17.88 -10.94
N ARG A 66 4.45 -17.60 -12.14
CA ARG A 66 4.99 -18.10 -13.41
C ARG A 66 6.38 -17.59 -13.69
N GLU A 67 6.61 -16.27 -13.54
CA GLU A 67 7.92 -15.63 -13.73
C GLU A 67 9.01 -16.26 -12.86
N LYS A 68 8.68 -16.57 -11.60
CA LYS A 68 9.63 -17.14 -10.64
C LYS A 68 9.67 -18.67 -10.63
N GLY A 69 8.93 -19.36 -11.51
CA GLY A 69 8.85 -20.82 -11.58
C GLY A 69 8.40 -21.46 -10.26
N ARG A 70 7.53 -20.78 -9.50
CA ARG A 70 7.06 -21.27 -8.20
C ARG A 70 5.82 -22.14 -8.33
N THR A 71 5.63 -23.03 -7.35
CA THR A 71 4.37 -23.77 -7.19
C THR A 71 3.26 -22.83 -6.72
N TRP A 72 2.06 -23.02 -7.25
CA TRP A 72 0.87 -22.30 -6.83
C TRP A 72 0.57 -22.59 -5.35
N PRO A 73 0.45 -21.56 -4.51
CA PRO A 73 0.23 -21.78 -3.10
C PRO A 73 -1.21 -22.25 -2.84
N SER A 74 -1.37 -23.19 -1.91
CA SER A 74 -2.68 -23.64 -1.43
C SER A 74 -3.26 -22.72 -0.33
N ARG A 75 -2.44 -21.83 0.22
CA ARG A 75 -2.80 -20.84 1.24
C ARG A 75 -1.99 -19.55 1.01
N PRO A 76 -2.50 -18.38 1.43
CA PRO A 76 -1.72 -17.16 1.41
C PRO A 76 -0.41 -17.30 2.20
N ALA A 77 0.70 -16.93 1.59
CA ALA A 77 1.98 -16.79 2.28
C ALA A 77 2.02 -15.40 2.94
N LEU A 78 1.95 -15.35 4.26
CA LEU A 78 1.86 -14.11 5.01
C LEU A 78 3.19 -13.72 5.65
N PHE A 79 3.48 -12.41 5.64
CA PHE A 79 4.55 -11.81 6.41
C PHE A 79 4.11 -10.43 6.92
N LEU A 80 4.93 -9.81 7.75
CA LEU A 80 4.64 -8.52 8.35
C LEU A 80 5.66 -7.46 7.91
N LYS A 81 5.19 -6.22 7.81
CA LYS A 81 6.04 -5.02 7.84
C LYS A 81 5.80 -4.28 9.14
N ALA A 82 6.85 -3.72 9.72
CA ALA A 82 6.74 -2.93 10.94
C ALA A 82 6.19 -1.51 10.63
N PRO A 83 5.47 -0.88 11.56
CA PRO A 83 4.88 0.45 11.36
C PRO A 83 5.88 1.56 11.04
N ASN A 84 7.13 1.46 11.51
CA ASN A 84 8.21 2.42 11.18
C ASN A 84 8.54 2.45 9.69
N ALA A 85 8.25 1.38 8.94
CA ALA A 85 8.49 1.33 7.51
C ALA A 85 7.58 2.25 6.69
N VAL A 86 6.48 2.76 7.28
CA VAL A 86 5.50 3.57 6.55
C VAL A 86 6.12 4.90 6.10
N ALA A 87 5.96 5.19 4.81
CA ALA A 87 6.28 6.47 4.21
C ALA A 87 5.05 7.03 3.45
N GLY A 88 4.93 8.35 3.37
CA GLY A 88 3.85 9.00 2.64
C GLY A 88 4.22 9.29 1.17
N PRO A 89 3.27 9.87 0.42
CA PRO A 89 3.53 10.35 -0.93
C PRO A 89 4.70 11.35 -0.95
N ARG A 90 5.58 11.22 -1.96
CA ARG A 90 6.79 12.04 -2.14
C ARG A 90 7.85 11.94 -1.03
N ALA A 91 7.61 11.18 0.03
CA ALA A 91 8.67 10.86 0.98
C ALA A 91 9.74 9.99 0.30
N ALA A 92 11.01 10.23 0.62
CA ALA A 92 12.08 9.46 0.03
C ALA A 92 12.08 8.01 0.56
N ILE A 93 12.30 7.06 -0.33
CA ILE A 93 12.70 5.69 0.01
C ILE A 93 14.22 5.74 0.28
N VAL A 94 14.63 5.39 1.48
CA VAL A 94 16.04 5.43 1.89
C VAL A 94 16.66 4.06 1.66
N CYS A 95 17.59 3.95 0.70
CA CYS A 95 18.38 2.74 0.47
C CYS A 95 19.50 2.67 1.50
N PRO A 96 19.49 1.74 2.47
CA PRO A 96 20.61 1.60 3.42
C PRO A 96 21.93 1.32 2.70
N ALA A 97 23.04 1.80 3.25
CA ALA A 97 24.36 1.70 2.60
C ALA A 97 24.80 0.25 2.35
N GLU A 98 24.40 -0.66 3.23
CA GLU A 98 24.73 -2.08 3.14
C GLU A 98 23.85 -2.88 2.17
N VAL A 99 22.76 -2.29 1.67
CA VAL A 99 21.85 -2.96 0.73
C VAL A 99 22.43 -2.87 -0.67
N THR A 100 22.72 -4.03 -1.24
CA THR A 100 23.25 -4.13 -2.60
C THR A 100 22.15 -4.25 -3.66
N ARG A 101 20.93 -4.68 -3.25
CA ARG A 101 19.78 -4.85 -4.13
C ARG A 101 18.48 -4.45 -3.44
N LEU A 102 18.07 -3.22 -3.65
CA LEU A 102 16.74 -2.73 -3.29
C LEU A 102 15.76 -3.02 -4.43
N GLU A 103 14.56 -3.51 -4.12
CA GLU A 103 13.52 -3.84 -5.11
C GLU A 103 12.22 -3.08 -4.82
N TYR A 104 11.49 -2.70 -5.90
CA TYR A 104 10.10 -2.24 -5.82
C TYR A 104 9.15 -3.42 -5.98
N GLU A 105 8.01 -3.34 -5.31
CA GLU A 105 6.89 -4.26 -5.44
C GLU A 105 5.59 -3.43 -5.33
N GLY A 106 5.03 -3.00 -6.50
CA GLY A 106 3.78 -2.24 -6.53
C GLY A 106 2.59 -3.12 -6.14
N GLU A 107 1.74 -2.62 -5.24
CA GLU A 107 0.64 -3.39 -4.65
C GLU A 107 -0.63 -2.57 -4.43
N LEU A 108 -1.78 -3.23 -4.49
CA LEU A 108 -3.01 -2.74 -3.88
C LEU A 108 -2.93 -2.95 -2.37
N ALA A 109 -3.24 -1.90 -1.60
CA ALA A 109 -3.36 -1.98 -0.15
C ALA A 109 -4.81 -1.83 0.28
N VAL A 110 -5.27 -2.74 1.13
CA VAL A 110 -6.59 -2.71 1.78
C VAL A 110 -6.45 -2.04 3.13
N VAL A 111 -7.22 -0.99 3.38
CA VAL A 111 -7.23 -0.29 4.67
C VAL A 111 -8.46 -0.72 5.47
N ILE A 112 -8.23 -1.19 6.69
CA ILE A 112 -9.28 -1.67 7.59
C ILE A 112 -10.07 -0.49 8.20
N GLY A 113 -11.38 -0.60 8.21
CA GLY A 113 -12.29 0.42 8.73
C GLY A 113 -12.96 0.08 10.05
N ARG A 114 -13.04 -1.20 10.38
CA ARG A 114 -13.64 -1.74 11.62
C ARG A 114 -12.81 -2.88 12.14
N THR A 115 -12.80 -3.08 13.46
CA THR A 115 -12.09 -4.21 14.07
C THR A 115 -12.54 -5.52 13.43
N ALA A 116 -11.60 -6.25 12.84
CA ALA A 116 -11.82 -7.46 12.06
C ALA A 116 -11.14 -8.66 12.72
N ARG A 117 -11.92 -9.67 13.04
CA ARG A 117 -11.47 -10.96 13.60
C ARG A 117 -12.41 -12.06 13.13
N ASN A 118 -11.86 -13.14 12.56
CA ASN A 118 -12.62 -14.25 12.01
C ASN A 118 -13.73 -13.79 11.00
N VAL A 119 -13.36 -12.90 10.09
CA VAL A 119 -14.28 -12.31 9.12
C VAL A 119 -14.60 -13.32 8.03
N PRO A 120 -15.87 -13.66 7.77
CA PRO A 120 -16.25 -14.44 6.60
C PRO A 120 -15.89 -13.71 5.30
N GLU A 121 -15.42 -14.46 4.29
CA GLU A 121 -15.07 -13.89 3.00
C GLU A 121 -16.22 -13.10 2.37
N SER A 122 -17.47 -13.60 2.49
CA SER A 122 -18.66 -12.93 1.93
C SER A 122 -19.02 -11.58 2.56
N SER A 123 -18.44 -11.25 3.72
CA SER A 123 -18.74 -10.03 4.46
C SER A 123 -17.54 -9.09 4.65
N TYR A 124 -16.40 -9.38 3.99
CA TYR A 124 -15.17 -8.60 4.16
C TYR A 124 -15.36 -7.09 3.91
N GLY A 125 -16.19 -6.75 2.93
CA GLY A 125 -16.43 -5.35 2.55
C GLY A 125 -16.97 -4.47 3.71
N ALA A 126 -17.69 -5.06 4.66
CA ALA A 126 -18.18 -4.36 5.85
C ALA A 126 -17.06 -3.95 6.83
N TYR A 127 -15.86 -4.48 6.67
CA TYR A 127 -14.68 -4.23 7.52
C TYR A 127 -13.62 -3.37 6.84
N VAL A 128 -13.71 -3.19 5.53
CA VAL A 128 -12.79 -2.40 4.72
C VAL A 128 -13.23 -0.93 4.72
N LEU A 129 -12.29 -0.02 4.98
CA LEU A 129 -12.50 1.42 4.82
C LEU A 129 -12.38 1.83 3.35
N GLY A 130 -11.43 1.23 2.66
CA GLY A 130 -11.11 1.54 1.27
C GLY A 130 -9.74 1.02 0.88
N TYR A 131 -9.20 1.56 -0.20
CA TYR A 131 -8.00 1.08 -0.86
C TYR A 131 -7.02 2.22 -1.11
N THR A 132 -5.74 1.88 -1.15
CA THR A 132 -4.66 2.81 -1.49
C THR A 132 -3.56 2.10 -2.27
N CYS A 133 -2.67 2.85 -2.93
CA CYS A 133 -1.48 2.27 -3.52
C CYS A 133 -0.43 2.02 -2.44
N ALA A 134 0.36 0.97 -2.62
CA ALA A 134 1.51 0.65 -1.79
C ALA A 134 2.72 0.24 -2.63
N ASN A 135 3.90 0.39 -2.05
CA ASN A 135 5.12 -0.21 -2.56
C ASN A 135 5.74 -1.04 -1.44
N ASP A 136 5.76 -2.38 -1.60
CA ASP A 136 6.41 -3.29 -0.66
C ASP A 136 7.92 -3.34 -0.93
N VAL A 137 8.60 -2.23 -0.63
CA VAL A 137 10.05 -2.10 -0.85
C VAL A 137 10.81 -3.18 -0.10
N THR A 138 11.79 -3.79 -0.79
CA THR A 138 12.46 -4.99 -0.30
C THR A 138 13.97 -4.89 -0.52
N ALA A 139 14.76 -5.11 0.54
CA ALA A 139 16.17 -5.43 0.41
C ALA A 139 16.31 -6.93 0.05
N ALA A 140 16.50 -7.21 -1.25
CA ALA A 140 16.43 -8.57 -1.77
C ALA A 140 17.57 -9.47 -1.29
N ASP A 141 18.74 -8.90 -1.10
CA ASP A 141 19.92 -9.57 -0.50
C ASP A 141 19.62 -10.00 0.94
N TRP A 142 19.10 -9.11 1.79
CA TRP A 142 18.76 -9.46 3.18
C TRP A 142 17.60 -10.46 3.27
N ARG A 143 16.65 -10.41 2.32
CA ARG A 143 15.59 -11.43 2.21
C ARG A 143 16.19 -12.80 1.88
N ALA A 144 17.17 -12.86 0.97
CA ALA A 144 17.87 -14.10 0.61
C ALA A 144 18.60 -14.71 1.80
N ASP A 145 19.12 -13.88 2.71
CA ASP A 145 19.76 -14.31 3.96
C ASP A 145 18.78 -14.72 5.06
N GLY A 146 17.48 -14.73 4.78
CA GLY A 146 16.44 -15.03 5.77
C GLY A 146 16.13 -13.90 6.76
N GLN A 147 16.68 -12.70 6.56
CA GLN A 147 16.52 -11.53 7.44
C GLN A 147 15.27 -10.72 7.07
N TRP A 148 14.11 -11.37 7.09
CA TRP A 148 12.84 -10.80 6.65
C TRP A 148 12.46 -9.50 7.37
N ALA A 149 12.72 -9.39 8.67
CA ALA A 149 12.39 -8.19 9.44
C ALA A 149 13.06 -6.95 8.83
N ARG A 150 14.39 -6.95 8.68
CA ARG A 150 15.09 -5.79 8.09
C ARG A 150 14.90 -5.68 6.59
N ALA A 151 14.76 -6.81 5.87
CA ALA A 151 14.52 -6.80 4.42
C ALA A 151 13.22 -6.11 4.03
N LYS A 152 12.18 -6.20 4.86
CA LYS A 152 10.82 -5.72 4.60
C LYS A 152 10.40 -4.54 5.50
N SER A 153 11.10 -4.29 6.61
CA SER A 153 10.65 -3.33 7.63
C SER A 153 11.68 -2.26 7.98
N SER A 154 12.72 -2.08 7.17
CA SER A 154 13.58 -0.89 7.31
C SER A 154 12.75 0.38 7.10
N ASP A 155 13.15 1.48 7.72
CA ASP A 155 12.45 2.76 7.59
C ASP A 155 12.21 3.10 6.12
N THR A 156 11.03 3.63 5.81
CA THR A 156 10.58 4.00 4.46
C THR A 156 10.25 2.86 3.50
N PHE A 157 10.33 1.58 3.92
CA PHE A 157 10.12 0.43 3.05
C PHE A 157 8.63 0.07 2.83
N CYS A 158 7.70 0.88 3.32
CA CYS A 158 6.26 0.74 3.07
C CYS A 158 5.62 2.08 2.67
N PRO A 159 5.94 2.64 1.51
CA PRO A 159 5.20 3.77 0.97
C PRO A 159 3.72 3.43 0.82
N LEU A 160 2.84 4.32 1.30
CA LEU A 160 1.38 4.23 1.22
C LEU A 160 0.78 5.56 0.75
N GLY A 161 -0.19 5.52 -0.15
CA GLY A 161 -0.87 6.73 -0.62
C GLY A 161 -1.43 6.64 -2.04
N PRO A 162 -1.87 7.75 -2.60
CA PRO A 162 -1.83 9.12 -2.07
C PRO A 162 -2.94 9.41 -1.06
N TRP A 163 -4.05 8.66 -1.09
CA TRP A 163 -5.23 8.73 -0.24
C TRP A 163 -5.85 7.35 -0.07
N ILE A 164 -6.89 7.24 0.76
CA ILE A 164 -7.77 6.08 0.80
C ILE A 164 -8.96 6.37 -0.10
N GLU A 165 -9.13 5.59 -1.17
CA GLU A 165 -10.34 5.62 -1.98
C GLU A 165 -11.37 4.67 -1.37
N THR A 166 -12.52 5.21 -0.96
CA THR A 166 -13.57 4.42 -0.29
C THR A 166 -14.60 3.86 -1.26
N GLU A 167 -14.62 4.36 -2.49
CA GLU A 167 -15.61 4.00 -3.52
C GLU A 167 -14.92 3.26 -4.67
N VAL A 168 -14.48 2.04 -4.38
CA VAL A 168 -13.94 1.11 -5.37
C VAL A 168 -14.98 0.01 -5.60
N PRO A 169 -15.68 0.00 -6.74
CA PRO A 169 -16.78 -0.93 -6.98
C PRO A 169 -16.34 -2.39 -6.99
N ASP A 170 -15.20 -2.67 -7.60
CA ASP A 170 -14.62 -4.01 -7.68
C ASP A 170 -13.09 -3.95 -7.52
N PRO A 171 -12.56 -4.31 -6.35
CA PRO A 171 -11.11 -4.35 -6.13
C PRO A 171 -10.42 -5.50 -6.89
N GLY A 172 -11.17 -6.45 -7.46
CA GLY A 172 -10.67 -7.53 -8.29
C GLY A 172 -10.54 -7.19 -9.78
N ALA A 173 -10.90 -5.95 -10.19
CA ALA A 173 -10.87 -5.54 -11.60
C ALA A 173 -10.05 -4.23 -11.84
N LEU A 174 -9.06 -3.96 -10.99
CA LEU A 174 -8.24 -2.77 -11.08
C LEU A 174 -6.98 -3.05 -11.91
N ARG A 175 -6.54 -2.06 -12.70
CA ARG A 175 -5.23 -2.10 -13.35
C ARG A 175 -4.19 -1.51 -12.42
N LEU A 176 -3.12 -2.26 -12.17
CA LEU A 176 -1.95 -1.85 -11.41
C LEU A 176 -0.79 -1.65 -12.38
N ARG A 177 -0.12 -0.50 -12.29
CA ARG A 177 1.11 -0.18 -13.00
C ARG A 177 2.16 0.34 -12.05
N THR A 178 3.39 -0.14 -12.22
CA THR A 178 4.56 0.48 -11.57
C THR A 178 5.45 1.05 -12.66
N ARG A 179 5.92 2.28 -12.43
CA ARG A 179 6.90 2.95 -13.31
C ARG A 179 8.15 3.29 -12.51
N VAL A 180 9.30 3.12 -13.14
CA VAL A 180 10.58 3.62 -12.62
C VAL A 180 11.12 4.61 -13.66
N ASN A 181 11.36 5.85 -13.23
CA ASN A 181 11.78 6.96 -14.11
C ASN A 181 10.87 7.13 -15.34
N GLY A 182 9.56 6.98 -15.14
CA GLY A 182 8.56 7.08 -16.19
C GLY A 182 8.37 5.82 -17.06
N VAL A 183 9.29 4.86 -17.00
CA VAL A 183 9.19 3.59 -17.74
C VAL A 183 8.31 2.60 -17.00
N THR A 184 7.31 2.03 -17.66
CA THR A 184 6.44 0.99 -17.08
C THR A 184 7.21 -0.32 -16.94
N VAL A 185 7.28 -0.82 -15.70
CA VAL A 185 8.01 -2.04 -15.32
C VAL A 185 7.08 -3.14 -14.77
N GLN A 186 5.90 -2.77 -14.27
CA GLN A 186 4.83 -3.71 -13.95
C GLN A 186 3.52 -3.20 -14.57
N ASP A 187 2.72 -4.08 -15.14
CA ASP A 187 1.40 -3.78 -15.69
C ASP A 187 0.54 -5.05 -15.60
N ALA A 188 -0.43 -5.05 -14.71
CA ALA A 188 -1.27 -6.22 -14.42
C ALA A 188 -2.66 -5.80 -13.94
N SER A 189 -3.56 -6.77 -13.90
CA SER A 189 -4.88 -6.60 -13.28
C SER A 189 -4.92 -7.28 -11.91
N THR A 190 -5.64 -6.68 -10.96
CA THR A 190 -5.92 -7.34 -9.67
C THR A 190 -6.78 -8.61 -9.83
N SER A 191 -7.36 -8.86 -11.02
CA SER A 191 -8.00 -10.13 -11.35
C SER A 191 -7.01 -11.31 -11.44
N GLU A 192 -5.71 -11.04 -11.51
CA GLU A 192 -4.65 -12.04 -11.48
C GLU A 192 -4.25 -12.47 -10.05
N LEU A 193 -4.84 -11.87 -9.02
CA LEU A 193 -4.64 -12.28 -7.63
C LEU A 193 -5.07 -13.73 -7.45
N VAL A 194 -4.18 -14.57 -6.90
CA VAL A 194 -4.46 -15.99 -6.59
C VAL A 194 -5.50 -16.07 -5.47
N PHE A 195 -5.31 -15.26 -4.44
CA PHE A 195 -6.28 -15.05 -3.38
C PHE A 195 -6.78 -13.62 -3.48
N GLY A 196 -8.05 -13.44 -3.85
CA GLY A 196 -8.69 -12.15 -3.94
C GLY A 196 -8.79 -11.44 -2.57
N VAL A 197 -9.15 -10.17 -2.57
CA VAL A 197 -9.20 -9.35 -1.35
C VAL A 197 -10.05 -10.00 -0.25
N GLY A 198 -11.22 -10.54 -0.59
CA GLY A 198 -12.10 -11.20 0.38
C GLY A 198 -11.45 -12.42 1.04
N ALA A 199 -10.84 -13.29 0.22
CA ALA A 199 -10.13 -14.47 0.70
C ALA A 199 -8.93 -14.10 1.59
N LEU A 200 -8.17 -13.06 1.22
CA LEU A 200 -7.06 -12.55 2.04
C LEU A 200 -7.54 -12.01 3.38
N VAL A 201 -8.59 -11.17 3.41
CA VAL A 201 -9.14 -10.65 4.66
C VAL A 201 -9.66 -11.79 5.54
N ALA A 202 -10.35 -12.77 4.96
CA ALA A 202 -10.85 -13.93 5.68
C ALA A 202 -9.70 -14.74 6.29
N ASP A 203 -8.66 -15.05 5.51
CA ASP A 203 -7.52 -15.84 6.02
C ASP A 203 -6.73 -15.06 7.09
N VAL A 204 -6.35 -13.81 6.81
CA VAL A 204 -5.57 -12.97 7.74
C VAL A 204 -6.29 -12.79 9.06
N THR A 205 -7.60 -12.54 9.05
CA THR A 205 -8.36 -12.30 10.29
C THR A 205 -8.57 -13.55 11.14
N ARG A 206 -8.23 -14.74 10.65
CA ARG A 206 -8.15 -15.97 11.47
C ARG A 206 -6.95 -15.95 12.43
N TRP A 207 -5.89 -15.25 12.05
CA TRP A 207 -4.63 -15.22 12.79
C TRP A 207 -4.42 -13.91 13.52
N PHE A 208 -4.79 -12.79 12.87
CA PHE A 208 -4.58 -11.43 13.38
C PHE A 208 -5.92 -10.74 13.66
N THR A 209 -6.02 -10.02 14.77
CA THR A 209 -7.09 -9.04 14.96
C THR A 209 -6.62 -7.72 14.34
N LEU A 210 -7.21 -7.36 13.20
CA LEU A 210 -6.95 -6.08 12.55
C LEU A 210 -7.85 -4.99 13.12
N ARG A 211 -7.32 -3.78 13.24
CA ARG A 211 -8.01 -2.60 13.79
C ARG A 211 -8.20 -1.53 12.71
N PRO A 212 -9.09 -0.57 12.91
CA PRO A 212 -9.23 0.57 12.00
C PRO A 212 -7.87 1.24 11.75
N GLY A 213 -7.54 1.42 10.47
CA GLY A 213 -6.26 1.96 10.02
C GLY A 213 -5.16 0.93 9.77
N ASP A 214 -5.32 -0.34 10.20
CA ASP A 214 -4.40 -1.42 9.81
C ASP A 214 -4.49 -1.70 8.31
N VAL A 215 -3.41 -2.24 7.76
CA VAL A 215 -3.24 -2.40 6.31
C VAL A 215 -2.93 -3.85 5.95
N LEU A 216 -3.55 -4.31 4.86
CA LEU A 216 -3.24 -5.57 4.20
C LEU A 216 -2.71 -5.27 2.79
N LEU A 217 -1.46 -5.64 2.51
CA LEU A 217 -0.85 -5.61 1.18
C LEU A 217 -1.19 -6.90 0.43
N THR A 218 -1.67 -6.76 -0.82
CA THR A 218 -2.28 -7.90 -1.54
C THR A 218 -1.31 -8.70 -2.38
N GLY A 219 -0.04 -8.32 -2.44
CA GLY A 219 0.96 -8.94 -3.31
C GLY A 219 1.23 -8.13 -4.57
N SER A 220 2.37 -8.37 -5.18
CA SER A 220 2.86 -7.69 -6.38
C SER A 220 2.87 -8.60 -7.60
N PRO A 221 2.56 -8.09 -8.81
CA PRO A 221 2.66 -8.87 -10.05
C PRO A 221 4.12 -9.10 -10.49
N SER A 222 4.31 -9.78 -11.63
CA SER A 222 5.60 -9.91 -12.31
C SER A 222 6.24 -8.54 -12.62
N GLY A 223 7.53 -8.54 -12.95
CA GLY A 223 8.30 -7.33 -13.25
C GLY A 223 8.87 -6.63 -12.01
N VAL A 224 8.95 -7.30 -10.87
CA VAL A 224 9.70 -6.83 -9.70
C VAL A 224 11.17 -6.64 -10.09
N GLY A 225 11.75 -5.50 -9.77
CA GLY A 225 13.09 -5.16 -10.20
C GLY A 225 13.82 -4.18 -9.29
N PRO A 226 15.06 -3.83 -9.63
CA PRO A 226 15.91 -3.03 -8.78
C PRO A 226 15.52 -1.55 -8.76
N LEU A 227 15.78 -0.91 -7.62
CA LEU A 227 15.79 0.55 -7.42
C LEU A 227 17.20 1.00 -7.06
N LYS A 228 17.56 2.20 -7.52
CA LYS A 228 18.84 2.84 -7.20
C LYS A 228 18.60 4.25 -6.66
N PRO A 229 19.50 4.76 -5.82
CA PRO A 229 19.48 6.18 -5.46
C PRO A 229 19.47 7.08 -6.71
N GLY A 230 18.57 8.05 -6.73
CA GLY A 230 18.28 8.91 -7.88
C GLY A 230 17.08 8.48 -8.71
N ASP A 231 16.57 7.26 -8.54
CA ASP A 231 15.33 6.82 -9.21
C ASP A 231 14.09 7.46 -8.58
N GLU A 232 13.04 7.60 -9.38
CA GLU A 232 11.67 7.82 -8.93
C GLU A 232 10.82 6.59 -9.29
N VAL A 233 10.15 6.03 -8.29
CA VAL A 233 9.19 4.93 -8.48
C VAL A 233 7.77 5.42 -8.26
N ALA A 234 6.87 5.10 -9.18
CA ALA A 234 5.45 5.44 -9.10
C ALA A 234 4.58 4.19 -9.24
N VAL A 235 3.69 3.97 -8.27
CA VAL A 235 2.66 2.92 -8.30
C VAL A 235 1.32 3.58 -8.59
N GLU A 236 0.71 3.22 -9.73
CA GLU A 236 -0.60 3.71 -10.16
C GLU A 236 -1.61 2.56 -10.12
N ILE A 237 -2.77 2.82 -9.52
CA ILE A 237 -3.89 1.87 -9.52
C ILE A 237 -5.13 2.60 -10.02
N SER A 238 -5.75 2.04 -11.08
CA SER A 238 -6.94 2.63 -11.68
C SER A 238 -8.06 2.81 -10.65
N GLY A 239 -8.71 3.98 -10.66
CA GLY A 239 -9.76 4.31 -9.70
C GLY A 239 -9.28 4.61 -8.27
N VAL A 240 -8.02 4.33 -7.93
CA VAL A 240 -7.45 4.60 -6.60
C VAL A 240 -6.55 5.84 -6.63
N GLY A 241 -5.48 5.83 -7.44
CA GLY A 241 -4.59 6.97 -7.53
C GLY A 241 -3.17 6.60 -7.94
N THR A 242 -2.22 7.54 -7.74
CA THR A 242 -0.80 7.34 -8.02
C THR A 242 0.04 7.75 -6.81
N LEU A 243 0.87 6.83 -6.35
CA LEU A 243 1.85 7.03 -5.28
C LEU A 243 3.25 7.10 -5.90
N ALA A 244 3.92 8.23 -5.77
CA ALA A 244 5.28 8.42 -6.28
C ALA A 244 6.25 8.76 -5.14
N ASN A 245 7.43 8.15 -5.20
CA ASN A 245 8.48 8.31 -4.19
C ASN A 245 9.86 8.36 -4.85
N PRO A 246 10.71 9.33 -4.52
CA PRO A 246 12.12 9.32 -4.91
C PRO A 246 12.90 8.32 -4.06
N VAL A 247 13.98 7.78 -4.62
CA VAL A 247 14.94 6.91 -3.92
C VAL A 247 16.19 7.69 -3.61
N ILE A 248 16.67 7.65 -2.38
CA ILE A 248 17.92 8.29 -1.95
C ILE A 248 18.85 7.31 -1.29
N GLN A 249 20.15 7.63 -1.28
CA GLN A 249 21.14 6.88 -0.53
C GLN A 249 20.98 7.16 0.97
N GLY A 250 20.93 6.11 1.79
CA GLY A 250 21.08 6.17 3.23
C GLY A 250 22.53 6.42 3.64
N ARG A 251 22.71 6.84 4.88
CA ARG A 251 24.02 7.02 5.50
C ARG A 251 24.63 5.70 5.94
#